data_856d8b8ed18b64870b380dc599bbb4b9
#
_entry.id   856d8b8ed18b64870b380dc599bbb4b9
#
_cell.length_a   1.000
_cell.length_b   1.000
_cell.length_c   1.000
_cell.angle_alpha   90.00
_cell.angle_beta   90.00
_cell.angle_gamma   90.00
#
_symmetry.space_group_name_H-M   'P 1'
#
loop_
_entity.id
_entity.type
_entity.pdbx_description
1 polymer ?
#
loop_
_entity_poly.entity_id
_entity_poly.type
_entity_poly.pdbx_seq_one_letter_code
_entity_poly.pdbx_strand_id
1 'polypeptide(L)'
;MKFIYIDESGARDQGDVFVMAGLMVDAYKLRKKTEDFDRRLEALFALHPGNRSDFKTSRFINGKGGWREVDAAERKAFLRTVCELAVENGGKVFGYALSYGAFDAAAAAGHGQPFGTNYWLSSAMFTACLVQKRMQGVKNSKGLTVVIMDDNKSEMPKLSDGLYQGDAWFDGLYQTQGKKRGKTIWLERSKKDRFDHIINTAFAIKSDHSSMVQVADAISYVYRRHLELQAVAEAW
;
A
#
# COMPACT_ATOMS: atom_id res chain seq x y z
N MET A 1 -0.03 1.89 -18.72
CA MET A 1 0.84 1.52 -17.57
C MET A 1 0.34 2.26 -16.34
N LYS A 2 0.34 1.60 -15.20
CA LYS A 2 0.04 2.19 -13.90
C LYS A 2 1.21 1.98 -12.96
N PHE A 3 1.36 2.88 -12.01
CA PHE A 3 2.25 2.71 -10.86
C PHE A 3 1.40 2.56 -9.61
N ILE A 4 1.77 1.64 -8.74
CA ILE A 4 1.23 1.56 -7.39
C ILE A 4 2.37 1.76 -6.40
N TYR A 5 2.23 2.78 -5.57
CA TYR A 5 3.14 3.09 -4.48
C TYR A 5 2.56 2.52 -3.20
N ILE A 6 3.30 1.69 -2.51
CA ILE A 6 2.84 0.96 -1.33
C ILE A 6 3.78 1.25 -0.17
N ASP A 7 3.22 1.41 1.02
CA ASP A 7 3.96 1.45 2.28
C ASP A 7 3.18 0.73 3.38
N GLU A 8 3.85 0.38 4.46
CA GLU A 8 3.27 -0.31 5.59
C GLU A 8 3.11 0.59 6.81
N SER A 9 2.19 0.21 7.68
CA SER A 9 2.02 0.84 8.99
C SER A 9 1.63 -0.20 10.04
N GLY A 10 2.29 -0.12 11.19
CA GLY A 10 2.09 -1.02 12.33
C GLY A 10 3.32 -1.87 12.59
N ALA A 11 3.60 -2.08 13.87
CA ALA A 11 4.58 -3.02 14.35
C ALA A 11 3.99 -3.76 15.56
N ARG A 12 4.44 -4.99 15.80
CA ARG A 12 3.87 -5.86 16.86
C ARG A 12 3.92 -5.26 18.26
N ASP A 13 4.90 -4.42 18.53
CA ASP A 13 5.07 -3.67 19.78
C ASP A 13 4.19 -2.41 19.88
N GLN A 14 3.50 -2.05 18.80
CA GLN A 14 2.68 -0.83 18.71
C GLN A 14 1.17 -1.09 18.67
N GLY A 15 0.75 -2.33 18.52
CA GLY A 15 -0.66 -2.72 18.45
C GLY A 15 -0.88 -4.03 17.70
N ASP A 16 -2.13 -4.45 17.59
CA ASP A 16 -2.49 -5.72 16.94
C ASP A 16 -2.74 -5.61 15.43
N VAL A 17 -2.72 -4.40 14.87
CA VAL A 17 -3.06 -4.17 13.46
C VAL A 17 -1.82 -3.82 12.64
N PHE A 18 -1.60 -4.60 11.58
CA PHE A 18 -0.67 -4.28 10.50
C PHE A 18 -1.46 -3.93 9.24
N VAL A 19 -1.08 -2.84 8.59
CA VAL A 19 -1.69 -2.39 7.33
C VAL A 19 -0.60 -2.25 6.29
N MET A 20 -0.89 -2.75 5.10
CA MET A 20 -0.13 -2.43 3.90
C MET A 20 -1.09 -1.79 2.90
N ALA A 21 -0.85 -0.54 2.56
CA ALA A 21 -1.74 0.23 1.68
C ALA A 21 -0.95 1.01 0.64
N GLY A 22 -1.61 1.32 -0.45
CA GLY A 22 -0.96 2.03 -1.54
C GLY A 22 -1.91 2.79 -2.45
N LEU A 23 -1.31 3.67 -3.23
CA LEU A 23 -1.97 4.52 -4.21
C LEU A 23 -1.57 4.11 -5.63
N MET A 24 -2.57 3.69 -6.42
CA MET A 24 -2.37 3.43 -7.84
C MET A 24 -2.63 4.70 -8.67
N VAL A 25 -1.70 5.01 -9.55
CA VAL A 25 -1.72 6.20 -10.41
C VAL A 25 -1.47 5.81 -11.86
N ASP A 26 -2.14 6.47 -12.80
CA ASP A 26 -1.80 6.35 -14.20
C ASP A 26 -0.45 7.02 -14.50
N ALA A 27 0.42 6.34 -15.24
CA ALA A 27 1.76 6.82 -15.55
C ALA A 27 1.77 8.25 -16.15
N TYR A 28 0.81 8.56 -17.04
CA TYR A 28 0.71 9.87 -17.66
C TYR A 28 0.26 10.99 -16.72
N LYS A 29 -0.34 10.65 -15.58
CA LYS A 29 -0.74 11.61 -14.54
C LYS A 29 0.28 11.74 -13.40
N LEU A 30 1.27 10.86 -13.37
CA LEU A 30 2.20 10.74 -12.24
C LEU A 30 2.93 12.04 -11.97
N ARG A 31 3.49 12.65 -13.00
CA ARG A 31 4.26 13.91 -12.87
C ARG A 31 3.43 15.00 -12.19
N LYS A 32 2.21 15.26 -12.67
CA LYS A 32 1.33 16.27 -12.07
C LYS A 32 1.03 15.98 -10.61
N LYS A 33 0.78 14.70 -10.27
CA LYS A 33 0.49 14.31 -8.87
C LYS A 33 1.69 14.52 -7.96
N THR A 34 2.87 14.16 -8.42
CA THR A 34 4.12 14.40 -7.70
C THR A 34 4.33 15.90 -7.47
N GLU A 35 4.19 16.72 -8.52
CA GLU A 35 4.32 18.18 -8.43
C GLU A 35 3.28 18.80 -7.47
N ASP A 36 2.05 18.30 -7.47
CA ASP A 36 1.00 18.81 -6.57
C ASP A 36 1.30 18.48 -5.10
N PHE A 37 1.81 17.29 -4.82
CA PHE A 37 2.23 16.90 -3.47
C PHE A 37 3.49 17.67 -3.03
N ASP A 38 4.51 17.73 -3.88
CA ASP A 38 5.76 18.43 -3.60
C ASP A 38 5.52 19.89 -3.27
N ARG A 39 4.64 20.56 -4.01
CA ARG A 39 4.27 21.95 -3.74
C ARG A 39 3.67 22.13 -2.33
N ARG A 40 2.84 21.20 -1.90
CA ARG A 40 2.23 21.27 -0.56
C ARG A 40 3.25 20.95 0.55
N LEU A 41 4.13 19.99 0.30
CA LEU A 41 5.21 19.65 1.21
C LEU A 41 6.23 20.82 1.33
N GLU A 42 6.58 21.45 0.23
CA GLU A 42 7.44 22.64 0.23
C GLU A 42 6.79 23.82 0.97
N ALA A 43 5.48 24.01 0.84
CA ALA A 43 4.77 25.04 1.61
C ALA A 43 4.84 24.76 3.12
N LEU A 44 4.69 23.51 3.54
CA LEU A 44 4.86 23.11 4.93
C LEU A 44 6.29 23.37 5.42
N PHE A 45 7.29 22.98 4.63
CA PHE A 45 8.71 23.21 4.99
C PHE A 45 9.11 24.69 4.97
N ALA A 46 8.46 25.54 4.18
CA ALA A 46 8.69 26.97 4.20
C ALA A 46 8.28 27.58 5.54
N LEU A 47 7.23 27.06 6.16
CA LEU A 47 6.77 27.46 7.49
C LEU A 47 7.64 26.83 8.61
N HIS A 48 8.19 25.64 8.38
CA HIS A 48 8.92 24.85 9.37
C HIS A 48 10.26 24.33 8.80
N PRO A 49 11.24 25.20 8.49
CA PRO A 49 12.42 24.86 7.69
C PRO A 49 13.37 23.83 8.33
N GLY A 50 13.33 23.67 9.65
CA GLY A 50 14.14 22.69 10.38
C GLY A 50 13.74 21.23 10.16
N ASN A 51 12.64 20.97 9.44
CA ASN A 51 12.04 19.64 9.31
C ASN A 51 12.16 19.00 7.91
N ARG A 52 12.92 19.63 7.00
CA ARG A 52 12.99 19.23 5.57
C ARG A 52 13.39 17.78 5.30
N SER A 53 14.12 17.13 6.19
CA SER A 53 14.70 15.80 5.93
C SER A 53 13.91 14.63 6.51
N ASP A 54 12.80 14.87 7.21
CA ASP A 54 12.20 13.82 8.05
C ASP A 54 10.66 13.80 8.01
N PHE A 55 10.09 13.79 6.81
CA PHE A 55 8.66 13.57 6.69
C PHE A 55 8.33 12.08 6.81
N LYS A 56 7.99 11.65 8.03
CA LYS A 56 7.32 10.38 8.31
C LYS A 56 6.00 10.69 9.01
N THR A 57 4.89 10.20 8.47
CA THR A 57 3.54 10.56 8.92
C THR A 57 3.33 10.31 10.41
N SER A 58 3.81 9.19 10.95
CA SER A 58 3.70 8.88 12.38
C SER A 58 4.46 9.87 13.26
N ARG A 59 5.64 10.35 12.85
CA ARG A 59 6.40 11.36 13.57
C ARG A 59 5.76 12.73 13.47
N PHE A 60 5.33 13.09 12.25
CA PHE A 60 4.65 14.34 11.97
C PHE A 60 3.37 14.51 12.81
N ILE A 61 2.43 13.56 12.70
CA ILE A 61 1.13 13.64 13.39
C ILE A 61 1.28 13.65 14.91
N ASN A 62 2.21 12.87 15.45
CA ASN A 62 2.45 12.83 16.90
C ASN A 62 3.34 13.97 17.41
N GLY A 63 3.74 14.93 16.58
CA GLY A 63 4.59 16.05 16.97
C GLY A 63 5.94 15.61 17.53
N LYS A 64 6.57 14.58 16.93
CA LYS A 64 7.87 14.07 17.36
C LYS A 64 9.00 14.80 16.63
N GLY A 65 10.13 14.98 17.33
CA GLY A 65 11.29 15.69 16.79
C GLY A 65 10.98 17.16 16.51
N GLY A 66 11.43 17.67 15.37
CA GLY A 66 11.20 19.07 14.96
C GLY A 66 9.73 19.44 14.71
N TRP A 67 8.84 18.46 14.62
CA TRP A 67 7.40 18.67 14.43
C TRP A 67 6.65 19.05 15.72
N ARG A 68 7.34 19.11 16.87
CA ARG A 68 6.74 19.45 18.17
C ARG A 68 6.14 20.85 18.18
N GLU A 69 6.76 21.79 17.48
CA GLU A 69 6.36 23.20 17.43
C GLU A 69 5.25 23.47 16.42
N VAL A 70 4.94 22.51 15.55
CA VAL A 70 3.83 22.62 14.61
C VAL A 70 2.53 22.35 15.34
N ASP A 71 1.55 23.22 15.20
CA ASP A 71 0.24 23.06 15.83
C ASP A 71 -0.44 21.75 15.42
N ALA A 72 -1.14 21.12 16.35
CA ALA A 72 -1.81 19.84 16.10
C ALA A 72 -2.91 19.95 15.03
N ALA A 73 -3.63 21.08 14.98
CA ALA A 73 -4.65 21.31 13.96
C ALA A 73 -4.02 21.49 12.57
N GLU A 74 -2.87 22.15 12.50
CA GLU A 74 -2.11 22.28 11.25
C GLU A 74 -1.61 20.93 10.75
N ARG A 75 -1.06 20.10 11.64
CA ARG A 75 -0.63 18.72 11.27
C ARG A 75 -1.80 17.90 10.73
N LYS A 76 -2.96 17.98 11.36
CA LYS A 76 -4.18 17.29 10.92
C LYS A 76 -4.68 17.81 9.56
N ALA A 77 -4.72 19.13 9.39
CA ALA A 77 -5.12 19.78 8.14
C ALA A 77 -4.21 19.36 6.98
N PHE A 78 -2.90 19.32 7.20
CA PHE A 78 -1.96 18.84 6.20
C PHE A 78 -2.19 17.38 5.82
N LEU A 79 -2.34 16.49 6.81
CA LEU A 79 -2.60 15.07 6.54
C LEU A 79 -3.92 14.86 5.76
N ARG A 80 -4.97 15.60 6.13
CA ARG A 80 -6.24 15.59 5.37
C ARG A 80 -6.00 15.96 3.92
N THR A 81 -5.28 17.04 3.68
CA THR A 81 -4.92 17.50 2.33
C THR A 81 -4.15 16.45 1.53
N VAL A 82 -3.22 15.71 2.15
CA VAL A 82 -2.51 14.60 1.49
C VAL A 82 -3.47 13.48 1.08
N CYS A 83 -4.40 13.12 1.97
CA CYS A 83 -5.42 12.10 1.65
C CYS A 83 -6.38 12.57 0.53
N GLU A 84 -6.78 13.83 0.55
CA GLU A 84 -7.63 14.43 -0.50
C GLU A 84 -6.93 14.41 -1.87
N LEU A 85 -5.64 14.76 -1.93
CA LEU A 85 -4.85 14.67 -3.16
C LEU A 85 -4.80 13.25 -3.74
N ALA A 86 -4.77 12.24 -2.90
CA ALA A 86 -4.78 10.85 -3.35
C ALA A 86 -6.08 10.51 -4.10
N VAL A 87 -7.20 11.13 -3.70
CA VAL A 87 -8.55 10.90 -4.26
C VAL A 87 -8.85 11.81 -5.45
N GLU A 88 -8.66 13.12 -5.30
CA GLU A 88 -9.06 14.16 -6.27
C GLU A 88 -8.58 13.91 -7.70
N ASN A 89 -7.42 13.36 -7.86
CA ASN A 89 -6.82 13.09 -9.16
C ASN A 89 -7.16 11.70 -9.74
N GLY A 90 -8.22 11.04 -9.25
CA GLY A 90 -8.63 9.72 -9.72
C GLY A 90 -7.62 8.61 -9.38
N GLY A 91 -6.81 8.80 -8.36
CA GLY A 91 -6.02 7.74 -7.74
C GLY A 91 -6.93 6.66 -7.16
N LYS A 92 -6.44 5.44 -7.10
CA LYS A 92 -7.13 4.32 -6.46
C LYS A 92 -6.30 3.84 -5.30
N VAL A 93 -6.90 3.84 -4.12
CA VAL A 93 -6.27 3.30 -2.92
C VAL A 93 -6.54 1.80 -2.87
N PHE A 94 -5.53 1.03 -2.55
CA PHE A 94 -5.58 -0.39 -2.24
C PHE A 94 -4.97 -0.60 -0.87
N GLY A 95 -5.55 -1.48 -0.09
CA GLY A 95 -5.01 -1.80 1.22
C GLY A 95 -5.42 -3.19 1.66
N TYR A 96 -4.53 -3.82 2.40
CA TYR A 96 -4.73 -5.05 3.12
C TYR A 96 -4.35 -4.82 4.58
N ALA A 97 -5.18 -5.29 5.49
CA ALA A 97 -4.91 -5.22 6.91
C ALA A 97 -5.03 -6.62 7.52
N LEU A 98 -4.21 -6.89 8.51
CA LEU A 98 -4.31 -8.09 9.33
C LEU A 98 -4.20 -7.74 10.82
N SER A 99 -4.83 -8.57 11.67
CA SER A 99 -4.54 -8.65 13.09
C SER A 99 -3.40 -9.64 13.28
N TYR A 100 -2.37 -9.27 14.03
CA TYR A 100 -1.26 -10.17 14.33
C TYR A 100 -1.73 -11.42 15.08
N GLY A 101 -2.65 -11.25 16.06
CA GLY A 101 -3.20 -12.38 16.81
C GLY A 101 -3.97 -13.35 15.91
N ALA A 102 -4.83 -12.85 15.02
CA ALA A 102 -5.56 -13.71 14.09
C ALA A 102 -4.63 -14.38 13.07
N PHE A 103 -3.62 -13.69 12.59
CA PHE A 103 -2.62 -14.24 11.67
C PHE A 103 -1.83 -15.38 12.29
N ASP A 104 -1.35 -15.19 13.53
CA ASP A 104 -0.59 -16.21 14.26
C ASP A 104 -1.47 -17.43 14.60
N ALA A 105 -2.73 -17.20 14.98
CA ALA A 105 -3.68 -18.29 15.25
C ALA A 105 -3.97 -19.12 13.98
N ALA A 106 -4.14 -18.47 12.83
CA ALA A 106 -4.34 -19.15 11.55
C ALA A 106 -3.11 -19.98 11.15
N ALA A 107 -1.90 -19.43 11.33
CA ALA A 107 -0.66 -20.15 11.08
C ALA A 107 -0.51 -21.37 11.99
N ALA A 108 -0.81 -21.24 13.29
CA ALA A 108 -0.76 -22.33 14.26
C ALA A 108 -1.80 -23.44 13.97
N ALA A 109 -2.95 -23.07 13.42
CA ALA A 109 -4.00 -24.02 13.01
C ALA A 109 -3.70 -24.74 11.67
N GLY A 110 -2.54 -24.48 11.05
CA GLY A 110 -2.16 -25.09 9.77
C GLY A 110 -2.88 -24.51 8.56
N HIS A 111 -3.59 -23.40 8.70
CA HIS A 111 -4.18 -22.65 7.60
C HIS A 111 -3.11 -21.78 6.90
N GLY A 112 -1.93 -22.39 6.71
CA GLY A 112 -0.73 -21.71 6.24
C GLY A 112 -0.88 -21.22 4.81
N GLN A 113 -0.69 -19.93 4.66
CA GLN A 113 -0.35 -19.32 3.38
C GLN A 113 1.13 -19.61 3.04
N PRO A 114 1.55 -19.45 1.76
CA PRO A 114 2.86 -19.91 1.29
C PRO A 114 4.08 -19.35 2.04
N PHE A 115 3.90 -18.22 2.77
CA PHE A 115 5.00 -17.52 3.45
C PHE A 115 5.06 -17.77 4.97
N GLY A 116 4.31 -18.75 5.48
CA GLY A 116 4.32 -19.11 6.88
C GLY A 116 3.95 -17.93 7.79
N THR A 117 4.85 -17.58 8.72
CA THR A 117 4.64 -16.49 9.68
C THR A 117 5.12 -15.11 9.19
N ASN A 118 5.53 -14.99 7.93
CA ASN A 118 5.96 -13.72 7.36
C ASN A 118 4.75 -12.84 6.99
N TYR A 119 4.25 -12.09 7.97
CA TYR A 119 3.09 -11.21 7.81
C TYR A 119 3.33 -10.08 6.80
N TRP A 120 4.57 -9.56 6.69
CA TRP A 120 4.90 -8.48 5.75
C TRP A 120 4.74 -8.97 4.31
N LEU A 121 5.42 -10.06 3.97
CA LEU A 121 5.37 -10.64 2.62
C LEU A 121 3.96 -11.09 2.25
N SER A 122 3.24 -11.67 3.21
CA SER A 122 1.84 -12.05 3.03
C SER A 122 0.98 -10.86 2.68
N SER A 123 1.07 -9.77 3.43
CA SER A 123 0.30 -8.55 3.19
C SER A 123 0.65 -7.92 1.86
N ALA A 124 1.92 -7.94 1.45
CA ALA A 124 2.36 -7.46 0.15
C ALA A 124 1.74 -8.27 -0.99
N MET A 125 1.74 -9.59 -0.88
CA MET A 125 1.13 -10.48 -1.89
C MET A 125 -0.40 -10.37 -1.92
N PHE A 126 -1.08 -10.23 -0.77
CA PHE A 126 -2.52 -9.95 -0.74
C PHE A 126 -2.85 -8.61 -1.40
N THR A 127 -2.05 -7.57 -1.16
CA THR A 127 -2.20 -6.28 -1.84
C THR A 127 -1.99 -6.42 -3.34
N ALA A 128 -0.99 -7.19 -3.78
CA ALA A 128 -0.78 -7.51 -5.19
C ALA A 128 -1.98 -8.27 -5.80
N CYS A 129 -2.60 -9.20 -5.08
CA CYS A 129 -3.83 -9.88 -5.52
C CYS A 129 -5.00 -8.90 -5.74
N LEU A 130 -5.17 -7.91 -4.87
CA LEU A 130 -6.20 -6.87 -5.04
C LEU A 130 -5.94 -6.04 -6.31
N VAL A 131 -4.68 -5.69 -6.56
CA VAL A 131 -4.25 -4.98 -7.78
C VAL A 131 -4.51 -5.83 -9.01
N GLN A 132 -4.09 -7.08 -9.01
CA GLN A 132 -4.32 -8.04 -10.11
C GLN A 132 -5.81 -8.16 -10.40
N LYS A 133 -6.64 -8.42 -9.39
CA LYS A 133 -8.10 -8.53 -9.51
C LYS A 133 -8.72 -7.27 -10.12
N ARG A 134 -8.28 -6.10 -9.67
CA ARG A 134 -8.75 -4.82 -10.20
C ARG A 134 -8.39 -4.63 -11.66
N MET A 135 -7.17 -4.97 -12.04
CA MET A 135 -6.67 -4.78 -13.40
C MET A 135 -7.35 -5.73 -14.39
N GLN A 136 -7.65 -6.95 -14.00
CA GLN A 136 -8.44 -7.89 -14.82
C GLN A 136 -9.85 -7.38 -15.16
N GLY A 137 -10.46 -6.60 -14.28
CA GLY A 137 -11.79 -6.03 -14.48
C GLY A 137 -11.83 -4.80 -15.39
N VAL A 138 -10.68 -4.29 -15.85
CA VAL A 138 -10.61 -3.11 -16.71
C VAL A 138 -10.60 -3.54 -18.17
N LYS A 139 -11.69 -3.29 -18.90
CA LYS A 139 -11.76 -3.54 -20.34
C LYS A 139 -10.66 -2.72 -21.05
N ASN A 140 -9.94 -3.36 -21.97
CA ASN A 140 -8.84 -2.76 -22.72
C ASN A 140 -7.66 -2.29 -21.85
N SER A 141 -7.46 -2.90 -20.70
CA SER A 141 -6.29 -2.66 -19.87
C SER A 141 -5.01 -3.07 -20.63
N LYS A 142 -4.55 -2.17 -21.47
CA LYS A 142 -3.26 -2.30 -22.15
C LYS A 142 -2.19 -1.79 -21.19
N GLY A 143 -1.58 -2.66 -20.46
CA GLY A 143 -0.43 -2.27 -19.67
C GLY A 143 -0.37 -2.91 -18.31
N LEU A 144 0.85 -3.08 -17.89
CA LEU A 144 1.21 -3.67 -16.62
C LEU A 144 1.18 -2.62 -15.52
N THR A 145 1.00 -3.08 -14.31
CA THR A 145 1.18 -2.29 -13.10
C THR A 145 2.58 -2.51 -12.56
N VAL A 146 3.27 -1.44 -12.26
CA VAL A 146 4.58 -1.44 -11.59
C VAL A 146 4.33 -1.25 -10.10
N VAL A 147 4.87 -2.15 -9.28
CA VAL A 147 4.84 -2.07 -7.81
C VAL A 147 6.09 -1.35 -7.34
N ILE A 148 5.91 -0.30 -6.56
CA ILE A 148 6.98 0.50 -5.94
C ILE A 148 6.71 0.58 -4.44
N MET A 149 7.72 0.29 -3.63
CA MET A 149 7.61 0.25 -2.17
C MET A 149 8.79 0.96 -1.49
N ASP A 150 8.64 1.32 -0.22
CA ASP A 150 9.79 1.76 0.58
C ASP A 150 10.84 0.65 0.66
N ASP A 151 12.13 1.03 0.75
CA ASP A 151 13.28 0.12 0.66
C ASP A 151 13.38 -0.79 1.89
N ASN A 152 12.67 -1.91 1.84
CA ASN A 152 12.82 -3.02 2.78
C ASN A 152 13.75 -4.08 2.18
N LYS A 153 15.06 -3.93 2.42
CA LYS A 153 16.11 -4.75 1.80
C LYS A 153 15.95 -6.25 2.02
N SER A 154 15.36 -6.66 3.15
CA SER A 154 15.20 -8.08 3.48
C SER A 154 13.99 -8.72 2.82
N GLU A 155 12.94 -7.94 2.56
CA GLU A 155 11.65 -8.46 2.09
C GLU A 155 11.42 -8.25 0.59
N MET A 156 12.00 -7.19 0.01
CA MET A 156 11.81 -6.88 -1.41
C MET A 156 12.25 -7.99 -2.38
N PRO A 157 13.39 -8.68 -2.16
CA PRO A 157 13.77 -9.83 -2.99
C PRO A 157 12.73 -10.96 -2.91
N LYS A 158 12.23 -11.26 -1.70
CA LYS A 158 11.23 -12.32 -1.50
C LYS A 158 9.89 -11.97 -2.17
N LEU A 159 9.49 -10.69 -2.13
CA LEU A 159 8.31 -10.22 -2.84
C LEU A 159 8.46 -10.37 -4.36
N SER A 160 9.60 -9.98 -4.91
CA SER A 160 9.89 -10.17 -6.33
C SER A 160 9.85 -11.65 -6.74
N ASP A 161 10.45 -12.52 -5.93
CA ASP A 161 10.37 -13.96 -6.13
C ASP A 161 8.92 -14.48 -6.06
N GLY A 162 8.14 -14.02 -5.09
CA GLY A 162 6.73 -14.37 -4.94
C GLY A 162 5.88 -13.97 -6.14
N LEU A 163 6.07 -12.77 -6.68
CA LEU A 163 5.41 -12.29 -7.89
C LEU A 163 5.85 -13.07 -9.13
N TYR A 164 7.14 -13.39 -9.25
CA TYR A 164 7.68 -14.15 -10.36
C TYR A 164 7.25 -15.61 -10.35
N GLN A 165 7.27 -16.26 -9.18
CA GLN A 165 6.88 -17.67 -9.04
C GLN A 165 5.37 -17.86 -9.23
N GLY A 166 4.56 -16.91 -8.78
CA GLY A 166 3.12 -16.95 -8.92
C GLY A 166 2.53 -18.20 -8.29
N ASP A 167 2.52 -18.30 -6.95
CA ASP A 167 1.98 -19.47 -6.26
C ASP A 167 0.49 -19.65 -6.52
N ALA A 168 0.08 -20.88 -6.82
CA ALA A 168 -1.32 -21.25 -7.09
C ALA A 168 -2.25 -20.99 -5.89
N TRP A 169 -1.73 -20.94 -4.68
CA TRP A 169 -2.51 -20.66 -3.49
C TRP A 169 -3.26 -19.33 -3.59
N PHE A 170 -2.67 -18.34 -4.27
CA PHE A 170 -3.29 -17.02 -4.44
C PHE A 170 -4.38 -16.97 -5.52
N ASP A 171 -4.48 -17.99 -6.38
CA ASP A 171 -5.41 -17.98 -7.52
C ASP A 171 -6.86 -17.70 -7.07
N GLY A 172 -7.31 -18.29 -5.97
CA GLY A 172 -8.65 -18.09 -5.41
C GLY A 172 -8.98 -16.65 -5.05
N LEU A 173 -8.00 -15.79 -4.81
CA LEU A 173 -8.20 -14.40 -4.41
C LEU A 173 -8.50 -13.47 -5.59
N TYR A 174 -8.02 -13.80 -6.79
CA TYR A 174 -8.17 -12.95 -7.97
C TYR A 174 -8.69 -13.68 -9.22
N GLN A 175 -8.93 -14.98 -9.15
CA GLN A 175 -9.56 -15.74 -10.25
C GLN A 175 -10.89 -15.14 -10.68
N THR A 176 -11.17 -15.28 -11.97
CA THR A 176 -12.47 -14.96 -12.55
C THR A 176 -13.33 -16.19 -12.65
N GLN A 177 -14.63 -16.02 -12.44
CA GLN A 177 -15.58 -17.09 -12.70
C GLN A 177 -15.91 -17.15 -14.19
N GLY A 178 -15.92 -18.34 -14.74
CA GLY A 178 -16.40 -18.64 -16.09
C GLY A 178 -17.66 -19.49 -16.06
N LYS A 179 -18.31 -19.61 -17.20
CA LYS A 179 -19.44 -20.56 -17.38
C LYS A 179 -19.01 -21.70 -18.29
N LYS A 180 -19.18 -22.94 -17.83
CA LYS A 180 -18.99 -24.14 -18.63
C LYS A 180 -20.25 -25.00 -18.53
N ARG A 181 -20.93 -25.24 -19.67
CA ARG A 181 -22.20 -26.00 -19.74
C ARG A 181 -23.27 -25.47 -18.76
N GLY A 182 -23.40 -24.14 -18.64
CA GLY A 182 -24.36 -23.49 -17.74
C GLY A 182 -23.97 -23.45 -16.26
N LYS A 183 -22.91 -24.14 -15.85
CA LYS A 183 -22.39 -24.12 -14.47
C LYS A 183 -21.31 -23.07 -14.32
N THR A 184 -21.33 -22.35 -13.22
CA THR A 184 -20.24 -21.44 -12.83
C THR A 184 -19.04 -22.28 -12.40
N ILE A 185 -17.89 -22.02 -13.00
CA ILE A 185 -16.61 -22.64 -12.65
C ILE A 185 -15.56 -21.58 -12.39
N TRP A 186 -14.60 -21.88 -11.54
CA TRP A 186 -13.38 -21.11 -11.44
C TRP A 186 -12.46 -21.46 -12.61
N LEU A 187 -11.93 -20.44 -13.26
CA LEU A 187 -10.99 -20.65 -14.36
C LEU A 187 -9.60 -20.88 -13.74
N GLU A 188 -9.06 -22.07 -13.98
CA GLU A 188 -7.68 -22.38 -13.62
C GLU A 188 -6.71 -21.48 -14.40
N ARG A 189 -5.67 -20.99 -13.71
CA ARG A 189 -4.61 -20.19 -14.30
C ARG A 189 -3.35 -21.00 -14.44
N SER A 190 -2.75 -20.91 -15.62
CA SER A 190 -1.39 -21.42 -15.79
C SER A 190 -0.39 -20.49 -15.08
N LYS A 191 0.80 -20.97 -14.74
CA LYS A 191 1.83 -20.17 -14.06
C LYS A 191 2.11 -18.84 -14.79
N LYS A 192 2.14 -18.84 -16.11
CA LYS A 192 2.38 -17.64 -16.94
C LYS A 192 1.25 -16.60 -16.91
N ASP A 193 0.06 -17.01 -16.49
CA ASP A 193 -1.12 -16.13 -16.43
C ASP A 193 -1.38 -15.61 -15.01
N ARG A 194 -0.52 -16.00 -14.04
CA ARG A 194 -0.58 -15.50 -12.67
C ARG A 194 0.12 -14.15 -12.59
N PHE A 195 -0.50 -13.20 -11.92
CA PHE A 195 -0.03 -11.82 -11.81
C PHE A 195 0.32 -11.16 -13.16
N ASP A 196 -0.34 -11.60 -14.25
CA ASP A 196 -0.11 -11.16 -15.63
C ASP A 196 -0.38 -9.65 -15.86
N HIS A 197 -1.03 -8.98 -14.92
CA HIS A 197 -1.24 -7.52 -14.93
C HIS A 197 -0.25 -6.76 -14.03
N ILE A 198 0.68 -7.44 -13.40
CA ILE A 198 1.74 -6.86 -12.59
C ILE A 198 3.08 -7.20 -13.23
N ILE A 199 4.00 -6.26 -13.31
CA ILE A 199 5.38 -6.60 -13.63
C ILE A 199 5.87 -7.55 -12.52
N ASN A 200 6.41 -8.68 -12.90
CA ASN A 200 6.82 -9.75 -11.99
C ASN A 200 8.07 -9.41 -11.15
N THR A 201 8.14 -8.18 -10.73
CA THR A 201 9.13 -7.66 -9.78
C THR A 201 8.55 -6.45 -9.05
N ALA A 202 9.07 -6.17 -7.87
CA ALA A 202 8.79 -4.95 -7.13
C ALA A 202 10.04 -4.07 -7.09
N PHE A 203 9.86 -2.77 -7.16
CA PHE A 203 10.95 -1.80 -7.14
C PHE A 203 11.02 -1.12 -5.77
N ALA A 204 12.18 -1.21 -5.14
CA ALA A 204 12.46 -0.50 -3.90
C ALA A 204 12.90 0.94 -4.19
N ILE A 205 12.38 1.90 -3.42
CA ILE A 205 12.82 3.27 -3.45
C ILE A 205 12.83 3.82 -2.01
N LYS A 206 13.82 4.60 -1.67
CA LYS A 206 13.83 5.28 -0.37
C LYS A 206 12.71 6.32 -0.32
N SER A 207 11.97 6.34 0.78
CA SER A 207 10.83 7.24 0.95
C SER A 207 11.19 8.72 0.86
N ASP A 208 12.40 9.11 1.28
CA ASP A 208 12.92 10.48 1.13
C ASP A 208 13.17 10.90 -0.33
N HIS A 209 13.24 9.93 -1.24
CA HIS A 209 13.41 10.16 -2.67
C HIS A 209 12.10 10.03 -3.48
N SER A 210 10.97 9.80 -2.83
CA SER A 210 9.69 9.60 -3.53
C SER A 210 8.50 10.14 -2.77
N SER A 211 8.01 11.28 -3.23
CA SER A 211 6.78 11.90 -2.71
C SER A 211 5.58 10.95 -2.72
N MET A 212 5.48 10.08 -3.72
CA MET A 212 4.37 9.13 -3.81
C MET A 212 4.47 7.99 -2.78
N VAL A 213 5.68 7.60 -2.36
CA VAL A 213 5.85 6.66 -1.22
C VAL A 213 5.48 7.35 0.09
N GLN A 214 5.82 8.64 0.26
CA GLN A 214 5.37 9.42 1.43
C GLN A 214 3.84 9.56 1.49
N VAL A 215 3.17 9.70 0.34
CA VAL A 215 1.70 9.64 0.28
C VAL A 215 1.18 8.25 0.69
N ALA A 216 1.85 7.17 0.27
CA ALA A 216 1.49 5.82 0.68
C ALA A 216 1.68 5.60 2.19
N ASP A 217 2.76 6.13 2.81
CA ASP A 217 2.98 6.16 4.26
C ASP A 217 1.79 6.86 4.97
N ALA A 218 1.36 8.02 4.48
CA ALA A 218 0.22 8.71 5.04
C ALA A 218 -1.08 7.89 4.95
N ILE A 219 -1.32 7.25 3.82
CA ILE A 219 -2.51 6.41 3.61
C ILE A 219 -2.49 5.20 4.53
N SER A 220 -1.38 4.45 4.59
CA SER A 220 -1.25 3.26 5.44
C SER A 220 -1.40 3.61 6.92
N TYR A 221 -0.81 4.72 7.36
CA TYR A 221 -0.95 5.23 8.71
C TYR A 221 -2.41 5.54 9.06
N VAL A 222 -3.14 6.28 8.21
CA VAL A 222 -4.54 6.64 8.45
C VAL A 222 -5.43 5.39 8.52
N TYR A 223 -5.24 4.44 7.59
CA TYR A 223 -5.97 3.18 7.62
C TYR A 223 -5.73 2.39 8.90
N ARG A 224 -4.47 2.27 9.33
CA ARG A 224 -4.14 1.60 10.59
C ARG A 224 -4.83 2.24 11.78
N ARG A 225 -4.72 3.57 11.91
CA ARG A 225 -5.31 4.32 13.02
C ARG A 225 -6.83 4.17 13.08
N HIS A 226 -7.48 4.14 11.91
CA HIS A 226 -8.91 3.90 11.81
C HIS A 226 -9.30 2.50 12.28
N LEU A 227 -8.55 1.47 11.86
CA LEU A 227 -8.83 0.07 12.22
C LEU A 227 -8.54 -0.24 13.69
N GLU A 228 -7.54 0.41 14.27
CA GLU A 228 -7.23 0.27 15.71
C GLU A 228 -8.27 0.95 16.61
N LEU A 229 -9.32 1.56 16.05
CA LEU A 229 -10.29 2.37 16.80
C LEU A 229 -9.65 3.43 17.71
N GLN A 230 -8.38 3.66 17.51
CA GLN A 230 -7.70 4.78 18.15
C GLN A 230 -8.32 6.02 17.55
N ALA A 231 -9.02 6.76 18.39
CA ALA A 231 -9.77 7.95 18.13
C ALA A 231 -9.27 8.81 16.96
N VAL A 232 -9.41 8.28 15.75
CA VAL A 232 -9.41 9.08 14.53
C VAL A 232 -10.52 10.13 14.67
N ALA A 233 -11.62 9.79 15.36
CA ALA A 233 -12.67 10.72 15.70
C ALA A 233 -12.18 11.92 16.55
N GLU A 234 -11.27 11.73 17.48
CA GLU A 234 -10.64 12.83 18.23
C GLU A 234 -9.53 13.52 17.43
N ALA A 235 -9.04 12.89 16.37
CA ALA A 235 -8.00 13.43 15.51
C ALA A 235 -8.58 14.21 14.31
N TRP A 236 -9.83 14.05 14.00
CA TRP A 236 -10.56 14.71 12.91
C TRP A 236 -11.70 15.58 13.42
#